data_aac169961c02511351eabeac676d5fc2
#
_entry.id   aac169961c02511351eabeac676d5fc2
#
_cell.length_a   1.000
_cell.length_b   1.000
_cell.length_c   1.000
_cell.angle_alpha   90.00
_cell.angle_beta   90.00
_cell.angle_gamma   90.00
#
_symmetry.space_group_name_H-M   'P 1'
#
loop_
_entity.id
_entity.type
_entity.pdbx_description
1 polymer ?
#
loop_
_entity_poly.entity_id
_entity_poly.type
_entity_poly.pdbx_seq_one_letter_code
_entity_poly.pdbx_strand_id
1 'polypeptide(L)'
;MRRNIGSRDLKDGEYKELTLYTASGEHVSGGLNPSNREFLKLYDYVEDQIREVEYRYRTKIAEMQKKAISMEQNKNVYITDSQEETIVAQDEINDVYVTCGAQHTRYEETATADAEEPVNYYVTFLLADAGAEMLRTDTKDCNEDNAMYYKVYQDNAYAFTFCVQEPVMTTEIYVYETMDAEEAVAKAKELRDSLY
;
A
#
# COMPACT_ATOMS: atom_id res chain seq x y z
N MET A 1 -36.58 -25.49 1.29
CA MET A 1 -37.03 -26.67 0.49
C MET A 1 -36.35 -26.60 -0.89
N ARG A 2 -35.43 -27.52 -1.22
CA ARG A 2 -34.78 -27.55 -2.54
C ARG A 2 -35.77 -27.97 -3.60
N ARG A 3 -36.03 -27.11 -4.58
CA ARG A 3 -36.77 -27.47 -5.79
C ARG A 3 -35.75 -27.82 -6.88
N ASN A 4 -35.57 -29.08 -7.15
CA ASN A 4 -34.82 -29.52 -8.31
C ASN A 4 -35.70 -29.35 -9.57
N ILE A 5 -35.30 -28.45 -10.46
CA ILE A 5 -36.00 -28.09 -11.70
C ILE A 5 -35.26 -28.61 -12.95
N GLY A 6 -34.24 -29.45 -12.76
CA GLY A 6 -33.46 -30.03 -13.82
C GLY A 6 -33.90 -31.47 -14.16
N SER A 7 -33.42 -32.00 -15.30
CA SER A 7 -33.62 -33.39 -15.72
C SER A 7 -32.68 -34.31 -14.95
N ARG A 8 -33.22 -35.46 -14.46
CA ARG A 8 -32.45 -36.46 -13.70
C ARG A 8 -31.68 -37.45 -14.57
N ASP A 9 -31.94 -37.46 -15.88
CA ASP A 9 -31.47 -38.55 -16.77
C ASP A 9 -30.22 -38.19 -17.59
N LEU A 10 -29.71 -36.95 -17.49
CA LEU A 10 -28.54 -36.53 -18.22
C LEU A 10 -27.32 -36.46 -17.26
N LYS A 11 -26.29 -37.28 -17.57
CA LYS A 11 -25.04 -37.29 -16.78
C LYS A 11 -24.10 -36.13 -17.10
N ASP A 12 -24.21 -35.55 -18.29
CA ASP A 12 -23.43 -34.42 -18.76
C ASP A 12 -24.37 -33.26 -19.10
N GLY A 13 -24.20 -32.14 -18.47
CA GLY A 13 -25.02 -30.94 -18.71
C GLY A 13 -24.65 -29.77 -17.78
N GLU A 14 -25.22 -28.64 -18.09
CA GLU A 14 -24.98 -27.40 -17.33
C GLU A 14 -25.78 -27.45 -16.03
N TYR A 15 -25.06 -27.27 -14.90
CA TYR A 15 -25.68 -27.12 -13.58
C TYR A 15 -25.88 -25.65 -13.28
N LYS A 16 -27.14 -25.24 -13.01
CA LYS A 16 -27.51 -23.90 -12.62
C LYS A 16 -28.22 -23.93 -11.27
N GLU A 17 -27.76 -23.12 -10.36
CA GLU A 17 -28.35 -22.99 -9.01
C GLU A 17 -28.41 -21.52 -8.60
N LEU A 18 -29.52 -21.11 -7.99
CA LEU A 18 -29.69 -19.84 -7.32
C LEU A 18 -30.01 -20.08 -5.85
N THR A 19 -29.29 -19.37 -4.98
CA THR A 19 -29.54 -19.37 -3.55
C THR A 19 -30.03 -17.98 -3.14
N LEU A 20 -31.21 -17.93 -2.53
CA LEU A 20 -31.79 -16.71 -1.99
C LEU A 20 -31.76 -16.78 -0.46
N TYR A 21 -31.15 -15.79 0.16
CA TYR A 21 -31.14 -15.60 1.61
C TYR A 21 -32.25 -14.62 2.01
N THR A 22 -33.15 -15.07 2.87
CA THR A 22 -34.24 -14.23 3.40
C THR A 22 -34.26 -14.27 4.92
N ALA A 23 -35.07 -13.42 5.54
CA ALA A 23 -35.27 -13.45 7.00
C ALA A 23 -35.83 -14.81 7.50
N SER A 24 -36.49 -15.58 6.63
CA SER A 24 -37.03 -16.91 6.93
C SER A 24 -36.04 -18.05 6.65
N GLY A 25 -34.85 -17.77 6.13
CA GLY A 25 -33.80 -18.73 5.86
C GLY A 25 -33.32 -18.75 4.42
N GLU A 26 -32.57 -19.80 4.10
CA GLU A 26 -31.99 -20.05 2.78
C GLU A 26 -32.95 -20.82 1.87
N HIS A 27 -33.14 -20.34 0.66
CA HIS A 27 -33.95 -20.97 -0.39
C HIS A 27 -33.08 -21.27 -1.61
N VAL A 28 -32.91 -22.53 -1.92
CA VAL A 28 -32.13 -23.00 -3.07
C VAL A 28 -33.02 -23.50 -4.16
N SER A 29 -32.80 -23.06 -5.39
CA SER A 29 -33.52 -23.50 -6.59
C SER A 29 -32.54 -23.70 -7.72
N GLY A 30 -32.64 -24.84 -8.43
CA GLY A 30 -31.73 -25.18 -9.52
C GLY A 30 -31.59 -26.66 -9.74
N GLY A 31 -30.65 -27.03 -10.59
CA GLY A 31 -30.32 -28.42 -10.90
C GLY A 31 -29.54 -28.55 -12.19
N LEU A 32 -29.31 -29.83 -12.58
CA LEU A 32 -28.66 -30.17 -13.84
C LEU A 32 -29.65 -29.98 -15.00
N ASN A 33 -29.26 -29.28 -16.05
CA ASN A 33 -30.07 -28.96 -17.23
C ASN A 33 -31.49 -28.46 -16.87
N PRO A 34 -31.59 -27.31 -16.16
CA PRO A 34 -32.89 -26.80 -15.74
C PRO A 34 -33.76 -26.47 -16.95
N SER A 35 -35.01 -26.94 -16.95
CA SER A 35 -35.99 -26.75 -18.04
C SER A 35 -37.06 -25.72 -17.69
N ASN A 36 -37.11 -25.24 -16.45
CA ASN A 36 -38.08 -24.25 -16.04
C ASN A 36 -37.74 -22.88 -16.63
N ARG A 37 -38.59 -22.39 -17.52
CA ARG A 37 -38.37 -21.14 -18.27
C ARG A 37 -38.27 -19.88 -17.38
N GLU A 38 -39.04 -19.85 -16.31
CA GLU A 38 -39.00 -18.69 -15.39
C GLU A 38 -37.72 -18.68 -14.55
N PHE A 39 -37.25 -19.87 -14.14
CA PHE A 39 -35.95 -20.00 -13.47
C PHE A 39 -34.82 -19.57 -14.38
N LEU A 40 -34.79 -20.01 -15.63
CA LEU A 40 -33.74 -19.67 -16.59
C LEU A 40 -33.68 -18.17 -16.81
N LYS A 41 -34.82 -17.49 -16.99
CA LYS A 41 -34.87 -16.04 -17.13
C LYS A 41 -34.31 -15.33 -15.90
N LEU A 42 -34.67 -15.81 -14.70
CA LEU A 42 -34.14 -15.21 -13.45
C LEU A 42 -32.65 -15.47 -13.30
N TYR A 43 -32.21 -16.67 -13.64
CA TYR A 43 -30.78 -17.03 -13.61
C TYR A 43 -29.96 -16.14 -14.54
N ASP A 44 -30.36 -16.03 -15.80
CA ASP A 44 -29.70 -15.18 -16.80
C ASP A 44 -29.66 -13.71 -16.36
N TYR A 45 -30.76 -13.20 -15.80
CA TYR A 45 -30.80 -11.84 -15.27
C TYR A 45 -29.80 -11.63 -14.12
N VAL A 46 -29.72 -12.55 -13.16
CA VAL A 46 -28.79 -12.47 -12.03
C VAL A 46 -27.34 -12.58 -12.53
N GLU A 47 -27.06 -13.48 -13.47
CA GLU A 47 -25.74 -13.64 -14.08
C GLU A 47 -25.30 -12.36 -14.81
N ASP A 48 -26.20 -11.73 -15.55
CA ASP A 48 -25.93 -10.46 -16.24
C ASP A 48 -25.64 -9.32 -15.22
N GLN A 49 -26.38 -9.27 -14.10
CA GLN A 49 -26.11 -8.29 -13.04
C GLN A 49 -24.72 -8.53 -12.40
N ILE A 50 -24.34 -9.77 -12.14
CA ILE A 50 -23.02 -10.12 -11.60
C ILE A 50 -21.93 -9.70 -12.58
N ARG A 51 -22.07 -10.01 -13.87
CA ARG A 51 -21.11 -9.61 -14.91
C ARG A 51 -20.97 -8.10 -15.00
N GLU A 52 -22.07 -7.36 -14.90
CA GLU A 52 -22.02 -5.89 -14.92
C GLU A 52 -21.26 -5.32 -13.71
N VAL A 53 -21.50 -5.87 -12.50
CA VAL A 53 -20.79 -5.47 -11.29
C VAL A 53 -19.31 -5.82 -11.39
N GLU A 54 -18.96 -7.02 -11.85
CA GLU A 54 -17.56 -7.44 -12.08
C GLU A 54 -16.86 -6.56 -13.10
N TYR A 55 -17.54 -6.21 -14.19
CA TYR A 55 -16.98 -5.32 -15.21
C TYR A 55 -16.70 -3.93 -14.64
N ARG A 56 -17.64 -3.33 -13.91
CA ARG A 56 -17.47 -2.04 -13.23
C ARG A 56 -16.32 -2.07 -12.24
N TYR A 57 -16.20 -3.16 -11.47
CA TYR A 57 -15.13 -3.33 -10.49
C TYR A 57 -13.76 -3.45 -11.17
N ARG A 58 -13.64 -4.27 -12.22
CA ARG A 58 -12.41 -4.39 -13.02
C ARG A 58 -12.01 -3.08 -13.69
N THR A 59 -12.98 -2.34 -14.21
CA THR A 59 -12.74 -1.02 -14.81
C THR A 59 -12.19 -0.04 -13.76
N LYS A 60 -12.81 -0.01 -12.57
CA LYS A 60 -12.36 0.84 -11.48
C LYS A 60 -10.94 0.49 -11.01
N ILE A 61 -10.62 -0.81 -10.89
CA ILE A 61 -9.26 -1.26 -10.57
C ILE A 61 -8.27 -0.81 -11.66
N ALA A 62 -8.62 -1.00 -12.94
CA ALA A 62 -7.75 -0.58 -14.05
C ALA A 62 -7.53 0.95 -14.08
N GLU A 63 -8.56 1.75 -13.75
CA GLU A 63 -8.44 3.20 -13.60
C GLU A 63 -7.53 3.58 -12.42
N MET A 64 -7.68 2.90 -11.28
CA MET A 64 -6.81 3.12 -10.11
C MET A 64 -5.36 2.74 -10.41
N GLN A 65 -5.12 1.62 -11.09
CA GLN A 65 -3.78 1.21 -11.52
C GLN A 65 -3.18 2.20 -12.51
N LYS A 66 -3.97 2.67 -13.49
CA LYS A 66 -3.52 3.70 -14.43
C LYS A 66 -3.18 5.01 -13.73
N LYS A 67 -3.98 5.41 -12.73
CA LYS A 67 -3.70 6.59 -11.91
C LYS A 67 -2.43 6.39 -11.08
N ALA A 68 -2.24 5.22 -10.46
CA ALA A 68 -1.02 4.87 -9.73
C ALA A 68 0.22 4.96 -10.65
N ILE A 69 0.17 4.36 -11.85
CA ILE A 69 1.26 4.43 -12.84
C ILE A 69 1.53 5.88 -13.26
N SER A 70 0.49 6.73 -13.45
CA SER A 70 0.69 8.14 -13.80
C SER A 70 1.26 8.96 -12.64
N MET A 71 0.95 8.60 -11.40
CA MET A 71 1.57 9.18 -10.21
C MET A 71 3.03 8.73 -10.07
N GLU A 72 3.35 7.48 -10.45
CA GLU A 72 4.74 7.00 -10.48
C GLU A 72 5.65 7.78 -11.45
N GLN A 73 5.10 8.29 -12.54
CA GLN A 73 5.86 9.07 -13.53
C GLN A 73 6.23 10.48 -13.07
N ASN A 74 5.61 10.98 -11.99
CA ASN A 74 5.84 12.33 -11.44
C ASN A 74 6.36 12.32 -10.01
N LYS A 75 6.98 11.22 -9.57
CA LYS A 75 7.54 11.12 -8.22
C LYS A 75 8.86 11.86 -8.13
N ASN A 76 8.95 12.83 -7.23
CA ASN A 76 10.19 13.54 -6.97
C ASN A 76 10.97 12.90 -5.80
N VAL A 77 10.28 12.47 -4.73
CA VAL A 77 10.90 11.72 -3.62
C VAL A 77 10.04 10.51 -3.29
N TYR A 78 10.64 9.32 -3.23
CA TYR A 78 9.95 8.08 -2.87
C TYR A 78 10.92 7.04 -2.31
N ILE A 79 10.37 6.04 -1.62
CA ILE A 79 11.11 4.95 -1.01
C ILE A 79 10.72 3.64 -1.69
N THR A 80 11.71 2.82 -2.05
CA THR A 80 11.51 1.47 -2.58
C THR A 80 12.16 0.44 -1.67
N ASP A 81 11.69 -0.79 -1.78
CA ASP A 81 12.35 -1.97 -1.21
C ASP A 81 13.58 -2.40 -2.04
N SER A 82 14.14 -3.56 -1.68
CA SER A 82 15.28 -4.17 -2.40
C SER A 82 14.91 -4.68 -3.80
N GLN A 83 13.62 -4.89 -4.11
CA GLN A 83 13.09 -5.33 -5.40
C GLN A 83 12.66 -4.16 -6.29
N GLU A 84 12.90 -2.92 -5.83
CA GLU A 84 12.50 -1.66 -6.49
C GLU A 84 10.99 -1.44 -6.54
N GLU A 85 10.22 -2.14 -5.69
CA GLU A 85 8.82 -1.84 -5.49
C GLU A 85 8.67 -0.61 -4.59
N THR A 86 7.81 0.33 -4.98
CA THR A 86 7.58 1.55 -4.17
C THR A 86 6.78 1.21 -2.94
N ILE A 87 7.37 1.43 -1.77
CA ILE A 87 6.75 1.22 -0.45
C ILE A 87 6.15 2.52 0.07
N VAL A 88 6.83 3.67 -0.12
CA VAL A 88 6.31 4.99 0.27
C VAL A 88 6.39 5.92 -0.93
N ALA A 89 5.26 6.47 -1.34
CA ALA A 89 5.15 7.43 -2.42
C ALA A 89 5.33 8.87 -1.90
N GLN A 90 5.58 9.82 -2.79
CA GLN A 90 5.79 11.24 -2.44
C GLN A 90 4.65 11.84 -1.63
N ASP A 91 3.41 11.56 -2.00
CA ASP A 91 2.21 12.07 -1.32
C ASP A 91 1.98 11.46 0.07
N GLU A 92 2.79 10.47 0.43
CA GLU A 92 2.83 9.84 1.75
C GLU A 92 3.97 10.37 2.63
N ILE A 93 4.77 11.33 2.13
CA ILE A 93 5.81 12.05 2.87
C ILE A 93 5.32 13.46 3.16
N ASN A 94 5.02 13.75 4.43
CA ASN A 94 4.48 15.03 4.86
C ASN A 94 5.55 16.12 5.04
N ASP A 95 6.74 15.74 5.50
CA ASP A 95 7.87 16.67 5.73
C ASP A 95 9.20 15.92 5.76
N VAL A 96 10.28 16.66 5.53
CA VAL A 96 11.67 16.23 5.72
C VAL A 96 12.40 17.24 6.57
N TYR A 97 13.04 16.79 7.63
CA TYR A 97 13.77 17.65 8.55
C TYR A 97 14.95 16.91 9.19
N VAL A 98 15.75 17.64 9.95
CA VAL A 98 16.89 17.07 10.68
C VAL A 98 16.52 16.88 12.14
N THR A 99 16.89 15.71 12.68
CA THR A 99 16.90 15.46 14.13
C THR A 99 18.34 15.20 14.60
N CYS A 100 18.60 15.36 15.88
CA CYS A 100 19.93 15.17 16.44
C CYS A 100 19.93 14.50 17.80
N GLY A 101 21.07 13.87 18.13
CA GLY A 101 21.30 13.20 19.40
C GLY A 101 20.52 11.92 19.62
N ALA A 102 20.77 11.25 20.74
CA ALA A 102 20.14 9.98 21.10
C ALA A 102 18.61 10.05 21.31
N GLN A 103 18.07 11.25 21.53
CA GLN A 103 16.62 11.48 21.70
C GLN A 103 15.94 11.92 20.41
N HIS A 104 16.68 11.99 19.29
CA HIS A 104 16.18 12.44 18.00
C HIS A 104 15.38 13.75 18.06
N THR A 105 15.89 14.74 18.82
CA THR A 105 15.27 16.05 18.94
C THR A 105 15.38 16.80 17.61
N ARG A 106 14.31 17.48 17.17
CA ARG A 106 14.35 18.29 15.95
C ARG A 106 15.45 19.33 16.04
N TYR A 107 16.35 19.32 15.06
CA TYR A 107 17.46 20.27 14.98
C TYR A 107 16.99 21.60 14.41
N GLU A 108 17.25 22.68 15.14
CA GLU A 108 17.05 24.07 14.68
C GLU A 108 18.42 24.72 14.54
N GLU A 109 18.73 25.28 13.37
CA GLU A 109 20.03 25.96 13.08
C GLU A 109 20.38 27.07 14.08
N THR A 110 19.41 27.59 14.83
CA THR A 110 19.59 28.62 15.85
C THR A 110 20.02 28.06 17.21
N ALA A 111 19.96 26.76 17.40
CA ALA A 111 20.46 26.11 18.60
C ALA A 111 21.99 26.07 18.52
N THR A 112 22.67 27.04 19.17
CA THR A 112 24.12 26.93 19.38
C THR A 112 24.38 25.65 20.14
N ALA A 113 24.92 24.66 19.45
CA ALA A 113 25.33 23.43 20.06
C ALA A 113 26.54 23.68 20.96
N ASP A 114 26.28 23.95 22.23
CA ASP A 114 27.27 23.77 23.31
C ASP A 114 27.45 22.29 23.61
N ALA A 115 27.51 21.44 22.54
CA ALA A 115 27.69 20.00 22.71
C ALA A 115 29.19 19.71 22.76
N GLU A 116 29.71 19.44 23.95
CA GLU A 116 31.06 18.93 24.17
C GLU A 116 31.27 17.51 23.63
N GLU A 117 30.19 16.82 23.15
CA GLU A 117 30.24 15.46 22.60
C GLU A 117 29.81 15.42 21.13
N PRO A 118 30.41 14.54 20.31
CA PRO A 118 29.98 14.36 18.92
C PRO A 118 28.53 13.90 18.89
N VAL A 119 27.70 14.65 18.18
CA VAL A 119 26.27 14.40 18.03
C VAL A 119 26.00 13.88 16.63
N ASN A 120 25.27 12.78 16.51
CA ASN A 120 24.79 12.31 15.23
C ASN A 120 23.55 13.12 14.80
N TYR A 121 23.53 13.47 13.53
CA TYR A 121 22.41 14.14 12.86
C TYR A 121 21.74 13.17 11.92
N TYR A 122 20.41 13.19 11.90
CA TYR A 122 19.60 12.28 11.10
C TYR A 122 18.69 13.08 10.19
N VAL A 123 18.68 12.77 8.90
CA VAL A 123 17.60 13.22 8.02
C VAL A 123 16.39 12.34 8.31
N THR A 124 15.29 12.97 8.69
CA THR A 124 14.08 12.33 9.17
C THR A 124 12.92 12.63 8.21
N PHE A 125 12.23 11.59 7.76
CA PHE A 125 10.98 11.73 7.04
C PHE A 125 9.82 11.64 8.02
N LEU A 126 8.90 12.59 7.94
CA LEU A 126 7.58 12.51 8.56
C LEU A 126 6.61 11.93 7.54
N LEU A 127 6.18 10.71 7.77
CA LEU A 127 5.24 10.02 6.89
C LEU A 127 3.79 10.37 7.23
N ALA A 128 2.92 10.32 6.22
CA ALA A 128 1.48 10.21 6.44
C ALA A 128 1.14 8.83 7.03
N ASP A 129 -0.02 8.72 7.66
CA ASP A 129 -0.46 7.46 8.28
C ASP A 129 -0.45 6.27 7.30
N ALA A 130 -0.81 6.51 6.03
CA ALA A 130 -0.82 5.47 5.00
C ALA A 130 0.59 4.95 4.69
N GLY A 131 1.58 5.84 4.48
CA GLY A 131 2.97 5.46 4.22
C GLY A 131 3.61 4.77 5.42
N ALA A 132 3.33 5.25 6.65
CA ALA A 132 3.78 4.60 7.86
C ALA A 132 3.21 3.19 8.03
N GLU A 133 1.94 2.97 7.69
CA GLU A 133 1.30 1.65 7.77
C GLU A 133 1.85 0.68 6.71
N MET A 134 2.14 1.17 5.50
CA MET A 134 2.78 0.36 4.46
C MET A 134 4.16 -0.10 4.92
N LEU A 135 4.99 0.82 5.43
CA LEU A 135 6.33 0.50 5.91
C LEU A 135 6.30 -0.40 7.16
N ARG A 136 5.33 -0.20 8.08
CA ARG A 136 5.09 -1.09 9.24
C ARG A 136 4.76 -2.51 8.81
N THR A 137 3.90 -2.64 7.79
CA THR A 137 3.49 -3.95 7.27
C THR A 137 4.67 -4.67 6.64
N ASP A 138 5.49 -3.95 5.89
CA ASP A 138 6.66 -4.49 5.21
C ASP A 138 7.75 -4.89 6.22
N THR A 139 7.97 -4.09 7.26
CA THR A 139 9.04 -4.30 8.27
C THR A 139 8.62 -5.18 9.45
N LYS A 140 7.39 -5.72 9.47
CA LYS A 140 6.84 -6.48 10.63
C LYS A 140 7.73 -7.63 11.14
N ASP A 141 8.50 -8.25 10.23
CA ASP A 141 9.38 -9.39 10.53
C ASP A 141 10.86 -8.98 10.62
N CYS A 142 11.16 -7.65 10.59
CA CYS A 142 12.52 -7.14 10.78
C CYS A 142 13.03 -7.40 12.18
N ASN A 143 14.32 -7.74 12.27
CA ASN A 143 15.10 -7.84 13.49
C ASN A 143 16.59 -7.70 13.15
N GLU A 144 17.47 -7.71 14.15
CA GLU A 144 18.91 -7.57 13.96
C GLU A 144 19.50 -8.61 12.98
N ASP A 145 18.97 -9.84 12.96
CA ASP A 145 19.41 -10.93 12.08
C ASP A 145 18.78 -10.85 10.68
N ASN A 146 17.66 -10.10 10.54
CA ASN A 146 16.89 -9.95 9.30
C ASN A 146 16.60 -8.47 9.04
N ALA A 147 17.67 -7.71 8.83
CA ALA A 147 17.57 -6.29 8.50
C ALA A 147 17.09 -6.09 7.07
N MET A 148 16.21 -5.12 6.85
CA MET A 148 15.71 -4.74 5.53
C MET A 148 16.36 -3.45 5.05
N TYR A 149 16.61 -3.38 3.74
CA TYR A 149 17.26 -2.24 3.11
C TYR A 149 16.31 -1.57 2.15
N TYR A 150 16.16 -0.26 2.30
CA TYR A 150 15.30 0.59 1.48
C TYR A 150 16.13 1.62 0.74
N LYS A 151 15.72 1.93 -0.48
CA LYS A 151 16.35 2.94 -1.32
C LYS A 151 15.49 4.19 -1.36
N VAL A 152 16.10 5.34 -1.19
CA VAL A 152 15.48 6.64 -1.42
C VAL A 152 15.84 7.11 -2.83
N TYR A 153 14.85 7.52 -3.57
CA TYR A 153 14.99 8.15 -4.87
C TYR A 153 14.56 9.60 -4.81
N GLN A 154 15.25 10.44 -5.54
CA GLN A 154 14.95 11.85 -5.73
C GLN A 154 15.01 12.17 -7.22
N ASP A 155 13.96 12.78 -7.78
CA ASP A 155 13.84 13.11 -9.20
C ASP A 155 14.16 11.92 -10.13
N ASN A 156 13.70 10.72 -9.73
CA ASN A 156 13.96 9.43 -10.36
C ASN A 156 15.45 8.99 -10.37
N ALA A 157 16.31 9.67 -9.64
CA ALA A 157 17.68 9.26 -9.42
C ALA A 157 17.83 8.61 -8.04
N TYR A 158 18.62 7.53 -7.96
CA TYR A 158 18.99 6.96 -6.67
C TYR A 158 19.75 7.99 -5.83
N ALA A 159 19.29 8.23 -4.61
CA ALA A 159 19.93 9.15 -3.67
C ALA A 159 20.79 8.40 -2.64
N PHE A 160 20.21 7.47 -1.87
CA PHE A 160 20.91 6.67 -0.86
C PHE A 160 20.07 5.47 -0.42
N THR A 161 20.68 4.60 0.41
CA THR A 161 20.02 3.45 1.03
C THR A 161 20.05 3.61 2.55
N PHE A 162 18.96 3.26 3.23
CA PHE A 162 18.92 3.13 4.68
C PHE A 162 18.52 1.71 5.08
N CYS A 163 18.83 1.35 6.33
CA CYS A 163 18.59 0.04 6.89
C CYS A 163 17.57 0.13 8.02
N VAL A 164 16.63 -0.81 8.05
CA VAL A 164 15.67 -1.00 9.12
C VAL A 164 15.96 -2.33 9.80
N GLN A 165 16.24 -2.29 11.11
CA GLN A 165 16.58 -3.46 11.94
C GLN A 165 15.49 -3.84 12.92
N GLU A 166 14.46 -2.99 13.06
CA GLU A 166 13.31 -3.23 13.93
C GLU A 166 12.02 -2.81 13.20
N PRO A 167 10.86 -3.39 13.52
CA PRO A 167 9.61 -2.98 12.93
C PRO A 167 9.34 -1.48 13.10
N VAL A 168 8.98 -0.80 12.03
CA VAL A 168 8.63 0.64 12.08
C VAL A 168 7.30 0.81 12.80
N MET A 169 7.32 1.51 13.95
CA MET A 169 6.14 1.72 14.81
C MET A 169 5.66 3.17 14.83
N THR A 170 6.41 4.09 14.22
CA THR A 170 6.17 5.54 14.25
C THR A 170 5.95 6.08 12.83
N THR A 171 5.48 7.32 12.75
CA THR A 171 5.40 8.07 11.48
C THR A 171 6.71 8.76 11.13
N GLU A 172 7.69 8.79 12.03
CA GLU A 172 9.02 9.35 11.80
C GLU A 172 10.01 8.22 11.51
N ILE A 173 10.75 8.34 10.42
CA ILE A 173 11.80 7.39 10.03
C ILE A 173 13.12 8.13 9.77
N TYR A 174 14.22 7.54 10.23
CA TYR A 174 15.57 8.08 10.07
C TYR A 174 16.20 7.42 8.85
N VAL A 175 16.37 8.23 7.80
CA VAL A 175 16.76 7.69 6.48
C VAL A 175 18.23 7.95 6.14
N TYR A 176 18.87 8.91 6.81
CA TYR A 176 20.28 9.23 6.60
C TYR A 176 20.90 9.70 7.90
N GLU A 177 22.14 9.28 8.20
CA GLU A 177 22.89 9.62 9.40
C GLU A 177 24.23 10.21 9.03
N THR A 178 24.63 11.27 9.70
CA THR A 178 25.96 11.91 9.58
C THR A 178 26.34 12.59 10.88
N MET A 179 27.65 12.82 11.09
CA MET A 179 28.16 13.64 12.19
C MET A 179 28.30 15.13 11.81
N ASP A 180 27.97 15.49 10.57
CA ASP A 180 28.05 16.85 10.04
C ASP A 180 26.65 17.46 9.93
N ALA A 181 26.40 18.50 10.75
CA ALA A 181 25.12 19.20 10.77
C ALA A 181 24.82 19.88 9.43
N GLU A 182 25.82 20.49 8.78
CA GLU A 182 25.63 21.19 7.51
C GLU A 182 25.28 20.23 6.40
N GLU A 183 25.91 19.04 6.39
CA GLU A 183 25.57 17.97 5.44
C GLU A 183 24.14 17.47 5.65
N ALA A 184 23.73 17.20 6.89
CA ALA A 184 22.36 16.76 7.21
C ALA A 184 21.32 17.81 6.77
N VAL A 185 21.57 19.08 7.08
CA VAL A 185 20.66 20.20 6.72
C VAL A 185 20.59 20.36 5.20
N ALA A 186 21.72 20.33 4.49
CA ALA A 186 21.74 20.41 3.04
C ALA A 186 20.95 19.28 2.40
N LYS A 187 21.12 18.04 2.88
CA LYS A 187 20.43 16.85 2.40
C LYS A 187 18.94 16.90 2.66
N ALA A 188 18.53 17.28 3.87
CA ALA A 188 17.11 17.44 4.21
C ALA A 188 16.43 18.53 3.37
N LYS A 189 17.12 19.65 3.14
CA LYS A 189 16.63 20.75 2.29
C LYS A 189 16.45 20.29 0.84
N GLU A 190 17.44 19.62 0.27
CA GLU A 190 17.39 19.09 -1.10
C GLU A 190 16.17 18.17 -1.30
N LEU A 191 15.98 17.23 -0.39
CA LEU A 191 14.83 16.30 -0.42
C LEU A 191 13.50 17.01 -0.23
N ARG A 192 13.43 17.98 0.70
CA ARG A 192 12.23 18.77 0.94
C ARG A 192 11.85 19.61 -0.27
N ASP A 193 12.83 20.27 -0.92
CA ASP A 193 12.61 21.10 -2.11
C ASP A 193 12.06 20.26 -3.28
N SER A 194 12.34 18.96 -3.30
CA SER A 194 11.80 18.01 -4.30
C SER A 194 10.41 17.47 -3.95
N LEU A 195 9.90 17.71 -2.72
CA LEU A 195 8.51 17.33 -2.36
C LEU A 195 7.47 18.32 -2.88
N TYR A 196 7.85 19.58 -3.12
CA TYR A 196 6.96 20.68 -3.50
C TYR A 196 7.34 21.29 -4.84
#